data_586edd36102a007c0d5634d35c1e6c77
#
_entry.id   586edd36102a007c0d5634d35c1e6c77
#
_cell.length_a   1.000
_cell.length_b   1.000
_cell.length_c   1.000
_cell.angle_alpha   90.00
_cell.angle_beta   90.00
_cell.angle_gamma   90.00
#
_symmetry.space_group_name_H-M   'P 1'
#
loop_
_entity.id
_entity.type
_entity.pdbx_description
1 polymer ?
#
loop_
_entity_poly.entity_id
_entity_poly.type
_entity_poly.pdbx_seq_one_letter_code
_entity_poly.pdbx_strand_id
1 'polypeptide(L)'
;SFLTAGATVKWIRQRDPATVSLVAMGWNGCEPALEDRACAEYLAAALAGKAIDFGPLRAAIRDDPTGRRFFDPKLPWFPEADFEACIALDRFDFAVVARPDDRYGLRLEARAPGQ
;
A
#
# COMPACT_ATOMS: atom_id res chain seq x y z
N SER A 1 -0.36 -1.79 -1.11
CA SER A 1 -1.06 -0.99 -0.07
C SER A 1 -0.69 -1.50 1.31
N PHE A 2 -0.74 -0.63 2.31
CA PHE A 2 -0.48 -1.03 3.70
C PHE A 2 -1.45 -2.08 4.22
N LEU A 3 -2.71 -2.04 3.77
CA LEU A 3 -3.75 -2.95 4.23
C LEU A 3 -3.47 -4.43 3.96
N THR A 4 -2.66 -4.72 2.96
CA THR A 4 -2.33 -6.08 2.51
C THR A 4 -0.81 -6.31 2.47
N ALA A 5 -0.02 -5.48 3.14
CA ALA A 5 1.43 -5.46 2.99
C ALA A 5 2.08 -6.80 3.35
N GLY A 6 1.76 -7.35 4.52
CA GLY A 6 2.30 -8.63 4.98
C GLY A 6 1.91 -9.80 4.09
N ALA A 7 0.64 -9.86 3.65
CA ALA A 7 0.17 -10.89 2.72
C ALA A 7 0.86 -10.77 1.35
N THR A 8 1.04 -9.53 0.86
CA THR A 8 1.76 -9.25 -0.40
C THR A 8 3.21 -9.71 -0.32
N VAL A 9 3.92 -9.39 0.78
CA VAL A 9 5.31 -9.83 1.00
C VAL A 9 5.40 -11.36 1.04
N LYS A 10 4.51 -12.03 1.77
CA LYS A 10 4.45 -13.51 1.82
C LYS A 10 4.21 -14.11 0.44
N TRP A 11 3.25 -13.55 -0.30
CA TRP A 11 2.91 -14.01 -1.64
C TRP A 11 4.09 -13.88 -2.62
N ILE A 12 4.84 -12.78 -2.56
CA ILE A 12 6.04 -12.56 -3.37
C ILE A 12 7.14 -13.55 -2.99
N ARG A 13 7.45 -13.70 -1.69
CA ARG A 13 8.48 -14.61 -1.20
C ARG A 13 8.24 -16.07 -1.59
N GLN A 14 6.99 -16.52 -1.58
CA GLN A 14 6.64 -17.89 -1.99
C GLN A 14 6.94 -18.18 -3.47
N ARG A 15 7.03 -17.14 -4.29
CA ARG A 15 7.35 -17.25 -5.73
C ARG A 15 8.82 -17.06 -6.04
N ASP A 16 9.58 -16.63 -5.04
CA ASP A 16 11.04 -16.43 -5.10
C ASP A 16 11.52 -15.77 -6.41
N PRO A 17 10.96 -14.62 -6.81
CA PRO A 17 11.35 -13.97 -8.04
C PRO A 17 12.77 -13.42 -7.94
N ALA A 18 13.56 -13.50 -9.02
CA ALA A 18 14.91 -12.96 -9.08
C ALA A 18 14.92 -11.41 -8.88
N THR A 19 13.84 -10.74 -9.25
CA THR A 19 13.71 -9.28 -9.15
C THR A 19 12.30 -8.89 -8.77
N VAL A 20 12.17 -7.92 -7.88
CA VAL A 20 10.92 -7.26 -7.52
C VAL A 20 11.05 -5.76 -7.77
N SER A 21 10.18 -5.21 -8.62
CA SER A 21 10.08 -3.77 -8.83
C SER A 21 8.92 -3.21 -8.02
N LEU A 22 9.18 -2.17 -7.22
CA LEU A 22 8.16 -1.44 -6.47
C LEU A 22 7.97 -0.07 -7.11
N VAL A 23 6.75 0.22 -7.53
CA VAL A 23 6.42 1.45 -8.26
C VAL A 23 5.50 2.31 -7.41
N ALA A 24 6.03 3.43 -6.90
CA ALA A 24 5.25 4.48 -6.27
C ALA A 24 4.64 5.37 -7.36
N MET A 25 3.33 5.25 -7.60
CA MET A 25 2.66 5.90 -8.75
C MET A 25 2.60 7.41 -8.63
N GLY A 26 2.41 7.94 -7.43
CA GLY A 26 2.27 9.37 -7.21
C GLY A 26 0.96 9.97 -7.77
N TRP A 27 0.86 11.29 -7.72
CA TRP A 27 -0.26 12.03 -8.30
C TRP A 27 -0.17 12.01 -9.82
N ASN A 28 -1.23 11.53 -10.47
CA ASN A 28 -1.35 11.43 -11.94
C ASN A 28 -0.14 10.73 -12.60
N GLY A 29 0.60 9.90 -11.87
CA GLY A 29 1.80 9.26 -12.37
C GLY A 29 2.99 10.22 -12.61
N CYS A 30 2.91 11.47 -12.17
CA CYS A 30 3.88 12.52 -12.48
C CYS A 30 4.52 13.15 -11.24
N GLU A 31 3.75 13.33 -10.16
CA GLU A 31 4.20 14.01 -8.95
C GLU A 31 4.37 13.03 -7.80
N PRO A 32 5.46 13.11 -7.02
CA PRO A 32 5.66 12.24 -5.86
C PRO A 32 4.54 12.38 -4.84
N ALA A 33 4.07 11.26 -4.30
CA ALA A 33 3.16 11.20 -3.16
C ALA A 33 3.85 10.47 -2.01
N LEU A 34 3.82 11.06 -0.81
CA LEU A 34 4.53 10.53 0.34
C LEU A 34 4.02 9.13 0.72
N GLU A 35 2.71 8.93 0.74
CA GLU A 35 2.08 7.66 1.08
C GLU A 35 2.47 6.53 0.12
N ASP A 36 2.58 6.80 -1.17
CA ASP A 36 2.99 5.82 -2.17
C ASP A 36 4.44 5.41 -1.99
N ARG A 37 5.33 6.41 -1.80
CA ARG A 37 6.75 6.17 -1.55
C ARG A 37 6.96 5.43 -0.24
N ALA A 38 6.29 5.85 0.82
CA ALA A 38 6.37 5.21 2.13
C ALA A 38 5.92 3.76 2.08
N CYS A 39 4.85 3.45 1.33
CA CYS A 39 4.39 2.08 1.14
C CYS A 39 5.43 1.23 0.37
N ALA A 40 6.03 1.79 -0.70
CA ALA A 40 7.07 1.10 -1.46
C ALA A 40 8.31 0.82 -0.59
N GLU A 41 8.78 1.79 0.19
CA GLU A 41 9.90 1.64 1.12
C GLU A 41 9.61 0.61 2.22
N TYR A 42 8.39 0.61 2.77
CA TYR A 42 7.94 -0.39 3.74
C TYR A 42 8.00 -1.81 3.16
N LEU A 43 7.45 -2.01 1.96
CA LEU A 43 7.47 -3.30 1.28
C LEU A 43 8.89 -3.76 0.94
N ALA A 44 9.76 -2.83 0.48
CA ALA A 44 11.16 -3.13 0.18
C ALA A 44 11.91 -3.63 1.42
N ALA A 45 11.76 -2.95 2.55
CA ALA A 45 12.38 -3.34 3.80
C ALA A 45 11.83 -4.68 4.31
N ALA A 46 10.52 -4.88 4.25
CA ALA A 46 9.89 -6.15 4.62
C ALA A 46 10.39 -7.31 3.75
N LEU A 47 10.52 -7.12 2.43
CA LEU A 47 11.09 -8.12 1.52
C LEU A 47 12.56 -8.43 1.87
N ALA A 48 13.34 -7.43 2.28
CA ALA A 48 14.72 -7.59 2.74
C ALA A 48 14.84 -8.20 4.16
N GLY A 49 13.72 -8.54 4.80
CA GLY A 49 13.71 -9.08 6.17
C GLY A 49 14.00 -8.05 7.26
N LYS A 50 13.91 -6.75 6.95
CA LYS A 50 14.09 -5.66 7.91
C LYS A 50 12.74 -5.32 8.55
N ALA A 51 12.76 -5.12 9.88
CA ALA A 51 11.61 -4.58 10.59
C ALA A 51 11.56 -3.05 10.41
N ILE A 52 10.35 -2.53 10.15
CA ILE A 52 10.08 -1.08 10.15
C ILE A 52 9.06 -0.80 11.24
N ASP A 53 9.34 0.21 12.05
CA ASP A 53 8.34 0.78 12.94
C ASP A 53 7.33 1.60 12.10
N PHE A 54 6.10 1.11 12.06
CA PHE A 54 5.03 1.74 11.28
C PHE A 54 4.49 3.03 11.94
N GLY A 55 4.63 3.19 13.24
CA GLY A 55 4.12 4.33 13.98
C GLY A 55 4.64 5.68 13.46
N PRO A 56 5.96 5.90 13.37
CA PRO A 56 6.52 7.12 12.80
C PRO A 56 6.15 7.34 11.34
N LEU A 57 6.05 6.28 10.55
CA LEU A 57 5.65 6.34 9.15
C LEU A 57 4.19 6.81 9.00
N ARG A 58 3.29 6.24 9.80
CA ARG A 58 1.88 6.66 9.88
C ARG A 58 1.76 8.12 10.28
N ALA A 59 2.52 8.58 11.28
CA ALA A 59 2.54 9.97 11.73
C ALA A 59 2.99 10.91 10.60
N ALA A 60 4.06 10.56 9.87
CA ALA A 60 4.54 11.36 8.75
C ALA A 60 3.48 11.48 7.63
N ILE A 61 2.78 10.40 7.30
CA ILE A 61 1.70 10.43 6.29
C ILE A 61 0.52 11.29 6.76
N ARG A 62 0.16 11.21 8.05
CA ARG A 62 -0.88 12.06 8.65
C ARG A 62 -0.54 13.54 8.57
N ASP A 63 0.71 13.89 8.84
CA ASP A 63 1.19 15.27 8.92
C ASP A 63 1.54 15.87 7.54
N ASP A 64 1.61 15.06 6.51
CA ASP A 64 1.75 15.50 5.12
C ASP A 64 0.56 16.37 4.68
N PRO A 65 0.74 17.34 3.78
CA PRO A 65 -0.36 18.18 3.28
C PRO A 65 -1.57 17.40 2.77
N THR A 66 -1.36 16.23 2.15
CA THR A 66 -2.45 15.34 1.70
C THR A 66 -3.17 14.69 2.88
N GLY A 67 -2.42 14.14 3.83
CA GLY A 67 -2.96 13.48 5.02
C GLY A 67 -3.76 14.42 5.91
N ARG A 68 -3.31 15.67 6.08
CA ARG A 68 -3.98 16.70 6.89
C ARG A 68 -5.40 17.01 6.42
N ARG A 69 -5.71 16.81 5.14
CA ARG A 69 -7.06 17.05 4.59
C ARG A 69 -8.13 16.22 5.29
N PHE A 70 -7.78 15.00 5.73
CA PHE A 70 -8.70 14.11 6.42
C PHE A 70 -9.04 14.55 7.85
N PHE A 71 -8.31 15.54 8.38
CA PHE A 71 -8.50 16.10 9.72
C PHE A 71 -8.96 17.57 9.69
N ASP A 72 -9.27 18.11 8.50
CA ASP A 72 -9.77 19.45 8.33
C ASP A 72 -11.31 19.46 8.35
N PRO A 73 -11.96 20.05 9.37
CA PRO A 73 -13.42 20.10 9.45
C PRO A 73 -14.08 20.90 8.31
N LYS A 74 -13.29 21.69 7.57
CA LYS A 74 -13.77 22.44 6.39
C LYS A 74 -13.85 21.55 5.15
N LEU A 75 -13.33 20.33 5.20
CA LEU A 75 -13.30 19.37 4.10
C LEU A 75 -14.09 18.09 4.45
N PRO A 76 -15.42 18.17 4.63
CA PRO A 76 -16.22 17.03 5.12
C PRO A 76 -16.24 15.82 4.18
N TRP A 77 -15.81 15.98 2.92
CA TRP A 77 -15.64 14.91 1.94
C TRP A 77 -14.32 14.14 2.09
N PHE A 78 -13.46 14.55 3.05
CA PHE A 78 -12.28 13.82 3.50
C PHE A 78 -12.45 13.42 4.98
N PRO A 79 -13.31 12.46 5.31
CA PRO A 79 -13.53 12.10 6.71
C PRO A 79 -12.32 11.36 7.30
N GLU A 80 -12.04 11.60 8.58
CA GLU A 80 -10.96 10.94 9.32
C GLU A 80 -11.06 9.40 9.26
N ALA A 81 -12.29 8.87 9.24
CA ALA A 81 -12.52 7.43 9.13
C ALA A 81 -11.91 6.83 7.84
N ASP A 82 -11.87 7.57 6.75
CA ASP A 82 -11.27 7.10 5.50
C ASP A 82 -9.74 7.04 5.62
N PHE A 83 -9.11 8.00 6.29
CA PHE A 83 -7.69 7.94 6.60
C PHE A 83 -7.37 6.69 7.42
N GLU A 84 -8.09 6.46 8.52
CA GLU A 84 -7.88 5.30 9.38
C GLU A 84 -8.09 3.97 8.62
N ALA A 85 -9.09 3.90 7.76
CA ALA A 85 -9.34 2.72 6.95
C ALA A 85 -8.20 2.45 5.94
N CYS A 86 -7.67 3.49 5.31
CA CYS A 86 -6.61 3.37 4.29
C CYS A 86 -5.22 3.09 4.88
N ILE A 87 -4.97 3.49 6.14
CA ILE A 87 -3.67 3.34 6.80
C ILE A 87 -3.57 2.11 7.70
N ALA A 88 -4.64 1.34 7.86
CA ALA A 88 -4.68 0.16 8.71
C ALA A 88 -3.73 -0.94 8.19
N LEU A 89 -2.54 -1.05 8.79
CA LEU A 89 -1.53 -2.02 8.40
C LEU A 89 -2.04 -3.46 8.58
N ASP A 90 -1.83 -4.28 7.53
CA ASP A 90 -2.14 -5.73 7.54
C ASP A 90 -3.58 -6.08 7.95
N ARG A 91 -4.52 -5.22 7.57
CA ARG A 91 -5.96 -5.46 7.85
C ARG A 91 -6.48 -6.72 7.16
N PHE A 92 -5.90 -7.08 6.03
CA PHE A 92 -6.32 -8.22 5.21
C PHE A 92 -5.17 -9.18 4.99
N ASP A 93 -5.48 -10.47 4.94
CA ASP A 93 -4.53 -11.58 4.79
C ASP A 93 -4.42 -12.11 3.35
N PHE A 94 -4.77 -11.30 2.36
CA PHE A 94 -4.64 -11.60 0.95
C PHE A 94 -3.81 -10.56 0.20
N ALA A 95 -3.11 -11.01 -0.86
CA ALA A 95 -2.50 -10.13 -1.85
C ALA A 95 -3.50 -9.84 -2.97
N VAL A 96 -3.47 -8.62 -3.51
CA VAL A 96 -4.22 -8.27 -4.73
C VAL A 96 -3.30 -8.47 -5.93
N VAL A 97 -3.69 -9.36 -6.83
CA VAL A 97 -2.89 -9.76 -8.00
C VAL A 97 -3.62 -9.43 -9.27
N ALA A 98 -2.95 -8.72 -10.19
CA ALA A 98 -3.46 -8.48 -11.53
C ALA A 98 -3.20 -9.70 -12.43
N ARG A 99 -4.22 -10.12 -13.18
CA ARG A 99 -4.13 -11.20 -14.16
C ARG A 99 -4.65 -10.72 -15.52
N PRO A 100 -4.06 -11.21 -16.60
CA PRO A 100 -4.66 -10.99 -17.93
C PRO A 100 -6.12 -11.49 -17.97
N ASP A 101 -6.97 -10.73 -18.63
CA ASP A 101 -8.39 -11.04 -18.83
C ASP A 101 -8.80 -10.66 -20.24
N ASP A 102 -9.36 -11.60 -20.98
CA ASP A 102 -9.70 -11.41 -22.40
C ASP A 102 -10.79 -10.34 -22.62
N ARG A 103 -11.65 -10.13 -21.63
CA ARG A 103 -12.74 -9.16 -21.71
C ARG A 103 -12.35 -7.76 -21.26
N TYR A 104 -11.52 -7.66 -20.22
CA TYR A 104 -11.22 -6.39 -19.57
C TYR A 104 -9.73 -6.00 -19.64
N GLY A 105 -8.89 -6.78 -20.32
CA GLY A 105 -7.44 -6.60 -20.35
C GLY A 105 -6.75 -7.10 -19.08
N LEU A 106 -7.19 -6.61 -17.91
CA LEU A 106 -6.70 -7.05 -16.60
C LEU A 106 -7.87 -7.26 -15.62
N ARG A 107 -7.72 -8.26 -14.78
CA ARG A 107 -8.59 -8.55 -13.65
C ARG A 107 -7.79 -8.57 -12.36
N LEU A 108 -8.32 -7.98 -11.30
CA LEU A 108 -7.72 -8.06 -9.97
C LEU A 108 -8.33 -9.23 -9.20
N GLU A 109 -7.47 -10.01 -8.57
CA GLU A 109 -7.87 -11.18 -7.78
C GLU A 109 -7.25 -11.10 -6.38
N ALA A 110 -8.05 -11.40 -5.36
CA ALA A 110 -7.54 -11.64 -4.02
C ALA A 110 -6.91 -13.04 -3.96
N ARG A 111 -5.67 -13.13 -3.47
CA ARG A 111 -4.92 -14.39 -3.33
C ARG A 111 -4.41 -14.52 -1.90
N ALA A 112 -4.84 -15.55 -1.21
CA ALA A 112 -4.27 -15.89 0.09
C ALA A 112 -2.82 -16.35 -0.07
N PRO A 113 -1.95 -16.13 0.93
CA PRO A 113 -0.63 -16.76 0.97
C PRO A 113 -0.78 -18.27 0.86
N GLY A 114 -0.02 -18.90 -0.07
CA GLY A 114 -0.13 -20.34 -0.39
C GLY A 114 -0.97 -20.64 -1.63
N GLN A 115 -1.66 -19.68 -2.16
CA GLN A 115 -2.35 -19.78 -3.46
C GLN A 115 -1.53 -19.04 -4.53
#